data_4dba2ba19be03a5191c713ef1ef2cb86
#
_entry.id   4dba2ba19be03a5191c713ef1ef2cb86
#
_cell.length_a   1.000
_cell.length_b   1.000
_cell.length_c   1.000
_cell.angle_alpha   90.00
_cell.angle_beta   90.00
_cell.angle_gamma   90.00
#
_symmetry.space_group_name_H-M   'P 1'
#
loop_
_entity.id
_entity.type
_entity.pdbx_description
1 polymer ?
#
loop_
_entity_poly.entity_id
_entity_poly.type
_entity_poly.pdbx_seq_one_letter_code
_entity_poly.pdbx_strand_id
1 'polypeptide(L)' 'MRYFFHVTGTRWSIQDDQGTPFPDAAEAVALAETMADELAQDEGQYHGHVIVVVDEQETVIARIPIIRRTN' A
#
# COMPACT_ATOMS: atom_id res chain seq x y z
N MET A 1 -11.90 12.60 -1.26
CA MET A 1 -10.73 12.70 -0.36
C MET A 1 -9.54 12.00 -0.99
N ARG A 2 -8.35 12.53 -0.79
CA ARG A 2 -7.14 11.96 -1.38
C ARG A 2 -6.46 11.03 -0.39
N TYR A 3 -5.99 9.89 -0.89
CA TYR A 3 -5.29 8.90 -0.08
C TYR A 3 -3.90 8.66 -0.66
N PHE A 4 -2.96 8.34 0.22
CA PHE A 4 -1.57 8.16 -0.16
C PHE A 4 -1.13 6.75 0.17
N PHE A 5 -0.40 6.12 -0.74
CA PHE A 5 -0.02 4.72 -0.65
C PHE A 5 1.49 4.63 -0.58
N HIS A 6 2.02 4.53 0.64
CA HIS A 6 3.46 4.41 0.84
C HIS A 6 3.84 2.93 0.91
N VAL A 7 4.97 2.60 0.32
CA VAL A 7 5.52 1.24 0.44
C VAL A 7 6.70 1.32 1.40
N THR A 8 6.61 0.67 2.54
CA THR A 8 7.64 0.75 3.57
C THR A 8 8.33 -0.59 3.76
N GLY A 9 9.64 -0.56 3.94
CA GLY A 9 10.45 -1.74 4.21
C GLY A 9 11.60 -1.41 5.12
N THR A 10 12.40 -2.42 5.45
CA THR A 10 13.52 -2.23 6.38
C THR A 10 14.71 -1.53 5.75
N ARG A 11 14.90 -1.69 4.44
CA ARG A 11 16.05 -1.13 3.73
C ARG A 11 15.72 0.10 2.91
N TRP A 12 14.49 0.18 2.41
CA TRP A 12 14.07 1.30 1.58
C TRP A 12 12.57 1.47 1.69
N SER A 13 12.13 2.66 1.31
CA SER A 13 10.70 3.00 1.31
C SER A 13 10.41 3.88 0.11
N ILE A 14 9.20 3.77 -0.41
CA ILE A 14 8.71 4.63 -1.48
C ILE A 14 7.59 5.48 -0.90
N GLN A 15 7.75 6.79 -0.99
CA GLN A 15 6.73 7.73 -0.53
C GLN A 15 5.86 8.15 -1.69
N ASP A 16 4.55 8.15 -1.48
CA ASP A 16 3.60 8.65 -2.46
C ASP A 16 3.32 10.12 -2.13
N ASP A 17 3.83 11.02 -2.94
CA ASP A 17 3.69 12.46 -2.72
C ASP A 17 2.43 13.04 -3.32
N GLN A 18 1.81 12.36 -4.27
CA GLN A 18 0.69 12.89 -5.02
C GLN A 18 -0.66 12.36 -4.56
N GLY A 19 -0.70 11.10 -4.18
CA GLY A 19 -1.93 10.47 -3.75
C GLY A 19 -2.91 10.22 -4.88
N THR A 20 -4.03 9.62 -4.54
CA THR A 20 -5.11 9.31 -5.48
C THR A 20 -6.44 9.61 -4.79
N PRO A 21 -7.37 10.31 -5.46
CA PRO A 21 -8.66 10.58 -4.87
C PRO A 21 -9.57 9.35 -4.92
N PHE A 22 -10.27 9.14 -3.82
CA PHE A 22 -11.31 8.09 -3.72
C PHE A 22 -12.50 8.65 -2.97
N PRO A 23 -13.70 8.14 -3.24
CA PRO A 23 -14.89 8.59 -2.53
C PRO A 23 -14.91 8.17 -1.06
N ASP A 24 -14.23 7.05 -0.72
CA ASP A 24 -14.18 6.60 0.67
C ASP A 24 -12.93 5.75 0.90
N ALA A 25 -12.68 5.47 2.19
CA ALA A 25 -11.51 4.72 2.61
C ALA A 25 -11.57 3.25 2.13
N ALA A 26 -12.77 2.68 2.05
CA ALA A 26 -12.90 1.28 1.64
C ALA A 26 -12.37 1.03 0.23
N GLU A 27 -12.65 1.96 -0.69
CA GLU A 27 -12.14 1.83 -2.05
C GLU A 27 -10.63 2.02 -2.11
N ALA A 28 -10.09 2.91 -1.28
CA ALA A 28 -8.64 3.09 -1.21
C ALA A 28 -7.96 1.82 -0.68
N VAL A 29 -8.53 1.20 0.35
CA VAL A 29 -7.99 -0.04 0.90
C VAL A 29 -8.07 -1.17 -0.12
N ALA A 30 -9.17 -1.25 -0.88
CA ALA A 30 -9.32 -2.27 -1.93
C ALA A 30 -8.21 -2.13 -2.99
N LEU A 31 -7.87 -0.91 -3.38
CA LEU A 31 -6.76 -0.70 -4.31
C LEU A 31 -5.44 -1.15 -3.69
N ALA A 32 -5.21 -0.83 -2.42
CA ALA A 32 -3.98 -1.23 -1.75
C ALA A 32 -3.83 -2.74 -1.69
N GLU A 33 -4.93 -3.47 -1.46
CA GLU A 33 -4.91 -4.92 -1.46
C GLU A 33 -4.55 -5.48 -2.84
N THR A 34 -5.09 -4.89 -3.89
CA THR A 34 -4.76 -5.28 -5.26
C THR A 34 -3.28 -5.00 -5.55
N MET A 35 -2.79 -3.84 -5.12
CA MET A 35 -1.37 -3.49 -5.29
C MET A 35 -0.48 -4.49 -4.56
N ALA A 36 -0.85 -4.86 -3.33
CA ALA A 36 -0.06 -5.81 -2.54
C ALA A 36 0.02 -7.17 -3.25
N ASP A 37 -1.10 -7.63 -3.82
CA ASP A 37 -1.12 -8.89 -4.55
C ASP A 37 -0.22 -8.84 -5.78
N GLU A 38 -0.25 -7.74 -6.51
CA GLU A 38 0.57 -7.57 -7.70
C GLU A 38 2.06 -7.48 -7.36
N LEU A 39 2.40 -6.72 -6.34
CA LEU A 39 3.78 -6.57 -5.92
C LEU A 39 4.35 -7.86 -5.33
N ALA A 40 3.50 -8.65 -4.70
CA ALA A 40 3.92 -9.93 -4.13
C ALA A 40 4.37 -10.94 -5.19
N GLN A 41 3.96 -10.73 -6.44
CA GLN A 41 4.31 -11.62 -7.54
C GLN A 41 5.66 -11.28 -8.18
N ASP A 42 6.29 -10.18 -7.77
CA ASP A 42 7.51 -9.69 -8.39
C ASP A 42 8.76 -10.34 -7.76
N GLU A 43 8.87 -11.66 -7.91
CA GLU A 43 10.01 -12.49 -7.49
C GLU A 43 10.45 -12.26 -6.04
N GLY A 44 9.52 -11.81 -5.20
CA GLY A 44 9.81 -11.58 -3.79
C GLY A 44 10.53 -10.29 -3.50
N GLN A 45 10.71 -9.42 -4.49
CA GLN A 45 11.41 -8.15 -4.31
C GLN A 45 10.80 -7.29 -3.22
N TYR A 46 9.47 -7.34 -3.10
CA TYR A 46 8.74 -6.55 -2.11
C TYR A 46 8.33 -7.37 -0.89
N HIS A 47 8.77 -8.61 -0.82
CA HIS A 47 8.42 -9.46 0.33
C HIS A 47 8.91 -8.81 1.62
N GLY A 48 8.05 -8.76 2.62
CA GLY A 48 8.38 -8.12 3.89
C GLY A 48 8.10 -6.63 3.93
N HIS A 49 7.71 -6.04 2.79
CA HIS A 49 7.29 -4.65 2.75
C HIS A 49 5.81 -4.53 3.09
N VAL A 50 5.40 -3.33 3.46
CA VAL A 50 4.01 -3.03 3.84
C VAL A 50 3.54 -1.82 3.07
N ILE A 51 2.33 -1.88 2.53
CA ILE A 51 1.68 -0.71 1.94
C ILE A 51 0.94 -0.02 3.07
N VAL A 52 1.29 1.23 3.33
CA VAL A 52 0.62 2.05 4.34
C VAL A 52 -0.27 3.05 3.62
N VAL A 53 -1.57 2.96 3.88
CA VAL A 53 -2.55 3.88 3.31
C VAL A 53 -2.83 4.97 4.33
N VAL A 54 -2.62 6.22 3.95
CA VAL A 54 -2.90 7.36 4.82
C VAL A 54 -3.83 8.34 4.11
N ASP A 55 -4.57 9.10 4.90
CA ASP A 55 -5.44 10.15 4.36
C ASP A 55 -4.70 11.49 4.29
N GLU A 56 -5.42 12.56 3.94
CA GLU A 56 -4.84 13.89 3.79
C GLU A 56 -4.32 14.48 5.09
N GLN A 57 -4.74 13.94 6.22
CA GLN A 57 -4.31 14.39 7.55
C GLN A 57 -3.22 13.48 8.10
N GLU A 58 -2.68 12.60 7.26
CA GLU A 58 -1.64 11.63 7.62
C GLU A 58 -2.12 10.59 8.64
N THR A 59 -3.43 10.41 8.74
CA THR A 59 -3.98 9.35 9.57
C THR A 59 -3.83 8.01 8.84
N VAL A 60 -3.26 7.03 9.52
CA VAL A 60 -3.11 5.70 8.94
C VAL A 60 -4.46 5.02 8.88
N ILE A 61 -4.88 4.70 7.67
CA ILE A 61 -6.16 4.02 7.41
C ILE A 61 -5.97 2.51 7.44
N ALA A 62 -4.88 2.02 6.86
CA ALA A 62 -4.62 0.60 6.77
C ALA A 62 -3.15 0.32 6.55
N ARG A 63 -2.71 -0.87 6.97
CA ARG A 63 -1.39 -1.41 6.67
C ARG A 63 -1.58 -2.77 6.05
N ILE A 64 -1.12 -2.92 4.81
CA ILE A 64 -1.34 -4.14 4.05
C ILE A 64 0.01 -4.77 3.74
N PRO A 65 0.34 -5.92 4.34
CA PRO A 65 1.62 -6.55 4.09
C PRO A 65 1.67 -7.13 2.67
N ILE A 66 2.84 -7.01 2.06
CA ILE A 66 3.08 -7.60 0.76
C ILE A 66 3.63 -9.00 1.01
N ILE A 67 2.76 -10.00 0.90
CA ILE A 67 3.10 -11.37 1.20
C ILE A 67 2.86 -12.21 -0.05
N ARG A 68 3.90 -12.96 -0.45
CA ARG A 68 3.75 -13.86 -1.58
C ARG A 68 2.88 -15.04 -1.16
N ARG A 69 1.75 -15.18 -1.82
CA ARG A 69 0.86 -16.28 -1.57
C ARG A 69 1.29 -17.49 -2.39
N THR A 70 1.52 -18.60 -1.70
CA THR A 70 1.80 -19.86 -2.35
C THR A 70 0.55 -20.72 -2.28
N ASN A 71 0.13 -21.22 -3.40
CA ASN A 71 -0.97 -22.18 -3.44
C ASN A 71 -0.42 -23.60 -3.41
#